data_deb327072c38cf8061ea1930d8b52ecb
#
_entry.id   deb327072c38cf8061ea1930d8b52ecb
#
_cell.length_a   1.000
_cell.length_b   1.000
_cell.length_c   1.000
_cell.angle_alpha   90.00
_cell.angle_beta   90.00
_cell.angle_gamma   90.00
#
_symmetry.space_group_name_H-M   'P 1'
#
loop_
_entity.id
_entity.type
_entity.pdbx_description
1 polymer ?
#
loop_
_entity_poly.entity_id
_entity_poly.type
_entity_poly.pdbx_seq_one_letter_code
_entity_poly.pdbx_strand_id
1 'polypeptide(L)'
;MIYIEKMYGFAHIQDIGRFGFRNFGIGHAGAMDSLALQAGNLLLENAPNTPAIEVTLGGFSLTFDCDTPFCFTGALCEAYLDDQPVYAYWRYTAKARQRLTVKQITIGNYLYLCVAGGFRVPKVLDSYSTDLKAGFGGYQGRLLRAGDNLPTGKRDTVLSSISIEPIDFTNKIHLIPSSEFEDFTEQSKLLLQQQTWRLEKNSSRMGYRLSGEKKLTLKQPLEMLSYAAPMGTIQVPPDGMPIVLMADTQTTGGYPKIACVIEADLGQFAQCAFNHSKQSAVYFSIVSYQEARERYQQNQEYLTNIRRKVNATR
;
A
#
# COMPACT_ATOMS: atom_id res chain seq x y z
N MET A 1 -9.96 19.76 12.24
CA MET A 1 -9.49 18.50 12.87
C MET A 1 -10.42 17.34 12.55
N ILE A 2 -9.90 16.12 12.67
CA ILE A 2 -10.71 14.90 12.57
C ILE A 2 -10.62 14.15 13.90
N TYR A 3 -11.75 13.74 14.44
CA TYR A 3 -11.84 13.00 15.70
C TYR A 3 -12.14 11.54 15.41
N ILE A 4 -11.24 10.62 15.80
CA ILE A 4 -11.45 9.17 15.67
C ILE A 4 -12.37 8.71 16.78
N GLU A 5 -13.59 8.27 16.44
CA GLU A 5 -14.57 7.78 17.41
C GLU A 5 -14.40 6.29 17.68
N LYS A 6 -14.20 5.51 16.61
CA LYS A 6 -14.01 4.06 16.67
C LYS A 6 -12.93 3.62 15.67
N MET A 7 -12.18 2.61 16.03
CA MET A 7 -11.19 1.98 15.17
C MET A 7 -11.23 0.47 15.40
N TYR A 8 -11.61 -0.27 14.38
CA TYR A 8 -11.73 -1.74 14.41
C TYR A 8 -10.62 -2.42 13.63
N GLY A 9 -9.97 -1.69 12.72
CA GLY A 9 -8.82 -2.15 11.94
C GLY A 9 -7.51 -1.56 12.45
N PHE A 10 -6.44 -1.85 11.73
CA PHE A 10 -5.14 -1.21 11.93
C PHE A 10 -5.08 0.04 11.04
N ALA A 11 -4.85 1.19 11.65
CA ALA A 11 -4.76 2.45 10.93
C ALA A 11 -3.56 3.27 11.40
N HIS A 12 -2.87 3.91 10.47
CA HIS A 12 -1.75 4.80 10.75
C HIS A 12 -1.54 5.79 9.62
N ILE A 13 -0.77 6.85 9.87
CA ILE A 13 -0.43 7.85 8.85
C ILE A 13 0.69 7.31 7.96
N GLN A 14 0.49 7.37 6.65
CA GLN A 14 1.48 7.04 5.65
C GLN A 14 1.55 8.11 4.55
N ASP A 15 2.75 8.33 4.02
CA ASP A 15 3.05 9.00 2.77
C ASP A 15 3.73 8.00 1.81
N ILE A 16 4.51 8.44 0.83
CA ILE A 16 5.23 7.54 -0.08
C ILE A 16 6.48 6.91 0.55
N GLY A 17 6.81 7.24 1.82
CA GLY A 17 7.89 6.64 2.59
C GLY A 17 9.18 7.48 2.67
N ARG A 18 10.17 6.91 3.34
CA ARG A 18 11.46 7.49 3.71
C ARG A 18 12.55 7.04 2.76
N PHE A 19 13.16 7.95 2.03
CA PHE A 19 14.23 7.66 1.09
C PHE A 19 15.58 8.14 1.61
N GLY A 20 16.68 7.43 1.25
CA GLY A 20 18.04 7.85 1.55
C GLY A 20 18.58 7.42 2.92
N PHE A 21 17.81 6.68 3.75
CA PHE A 21 18.21 6.32 5.12
C PHE A 21 18.47 4.83 5.34
N ARG A 22 18.32 3.99 4.31
CA ARG A 22 18.49 2.54 4.46
C ARG A 22 19.91 2.12 4.86
N ASN A 23 20.92 2.87 4.44
CA ASN A 23 22.33 2.67 4.84
C ASN A 23 22.56 2.89 6.35
N PHE A 24 21.66 3.60 7.03
CA PHE A 24 21.66 3.76 8.49
C PHE A 24 20.77 2.72 9.21
N GLY A 25 20.27 1.71 8.50
CA GLY A 25 19.39 0.68 9.06
C GLY A 25 17.93 1.13 9.22
N ILE A 26 17.55 2.31 8.71
CA ILE A 26 16.20 2.85 8.82
C ILE A 26 15.36 2.38 7.65
N GLY A 27 14.22 1.74 7.95
CA GLY A 27 13.27 1.23 6.97
C GLY A 27 12.62 2.34 6.12
N HIS A 28 12.17 1.96 4.94
CA HIS A 28 11.47 2.88 4.03
C HIS A 28 10.08 3.28 4.58
N ALA A 29 9.35 2.35 5.20
CA ALA A 29 7.93 2.51 5.55
C ALA A 29 7.10 2.95 4.32
N GLY A 30 6.13 3.85 4.48
CA GLY A 30 5.32 4.34 3.38
C GLY A 30 4.10 3.48 3.09
N ALA A 31 3.28 3.96 2.17
CA ALA A 31 2.07 3.27 1.76
C ALA A 31 2.37 1.91 1.14
N MET A 32 1.57 0.91 1.49
CA MET A 32 1.61 -0.42 0.86
C MET A 32 1.21 -0.35 -0.62
N ASP A 33 0.27 0.55 -0.95
CA ASP A 33 -0.17 0.87 -2.31
C ASP A 33 0.03 2.37 -2.57
N SER A 34 1.23 2.72 -3.02
CA SER A 34 1.61 4.11 -3.29
C SER A 34 0.81 4.74 -4.44
N LEU A 35 0.37 3.93 -5.42
CA LEU A 35 -0.45 4.42 -6.53
C LEU A 35 -1.81 4.90 -6.04
N ALA A 36 -2.47 4.12 -5.20
CA ALA A 36 -3.76 4.47 -4.61
C ALA A 36 -3.66 5.71 -3.71
N LEU A 37 -2.63 5.80 -2.86
CA LEU A 37 -2.38 6.98 -2.02
C LEU A 37 -2.21 8.24 -2.88
N GLN A 38 -1.41 8.17 -3.95
CA GLN A 38 -1.18 9.29 -4.84
C GLN A 38 -2.46 9.69 -5.60
N ALA A 39 -3.25 8.70 -6.05
CA ALA A 39 -4.53 8.95 -6.73
C ALA A 39 -5.50 9.73 -5.84
N GLY A 40 -5.65 9.33 -4.57
CA GLY A 40 -6.49 10.02 -3.60
C GLY A 40 -6.03 11.46 -3.32
N ASN A 41 -4.74 11.66 -3.18
CA ASN A 41 -4.17 12.99 -3.01
C ASN A 41 -4.41 13.89 -4.22
N LEU A 42 -4.18 13.37 -5.43
CA LEU A 42 -4.43 14.13 -6.66
C LEU A 42 -5.90 14.47 -6.84
N LEU A 43 -6.81 13.55 -6.49
CA LEU A 43 -8.26 13.80 -6.52
C LEU A 43 -8.68 14.97 -5.63
N LEU A 44 -7.95 15.19 -4.53
CA LEU A 44 -8.13 16.32 -3.61
C LEU A 44 -7.24 17.53 -3.92
N GLU A 45 -6.54 17.52 -5.05
CA GLU A 45 -5.60 18.56 -5.44
C GLU A 45 -4.46 18.77 -4.41
N ASN A 46 -4.12 17.75 -3.65
CA ASN A 46 -2.95 17.70 -2.79
C ASN A 46 -1.69 17.37 -3.61
N ALA A 47 -0.52 17.61 -3.02
CA ALA A 47 0.72 17.02 -3.53
C ALA A 47 0.62 15.47 -3.45
N PRO A 48 1.17 14.71 -4.43
CA PRO A 48 1.01 13.25 -4.47
C PRO A 48 1.47 12.51 -3.21
N ASN A 49 2.49 13.05 -2.52
CA ASN A 49 3.07 12.48 -1.30
C ASN A 49 2.49 13.07 0.00
N THR A 50 1.32 13.75 -0.07
CA THR A 50 0.65 14.25 1.14
C THR A 50 0.24 13.08 2.03
N PRO A 51 0.45 13.16 3.37
CA PRO A 51 0.11 12.06 4.27
C PRO A 51 -1.38 11.78 4.30
N ALA A 52 -1.73 10.49 4.31
CA ALA A 52 -3.08 9.96 4.41
C ALA A 52 -3.17 8.92 5.54
N ILE A 53 -4.38 8.57 5.94
CA ILE A 53 -4.60 7.42 6.83
C ILE A 53 -4.67 6.17 5.95
N GLU A 54 -3.72 5.25 6.14
CA GLU A 54 -3.79 3.89 5.63
C GLU A 54 -4.54 3.02 6.64
N VAL A 55 -5.58 2.32 6.19
CA VAL A 55 -6.41 1.42 7.02
C VAL A 55 -6.43 0.03 6.43
N THR A 56 -6.26 -0.98 7.28
CA THR A 56 -6.38 -2.40 6.90
C THR A 56 -7.16 -3.21 7.93
N LEU A 57 -7.76 -4.33 7.50
CA LEU A 57 -8.42 -5.33 8.34
C LEU A 57 -9.56 -4.79 9.21
N GLY A 58 -10.30 -3.80 8.78
CA GLY A 58 -11.47 -3.37 9.53
C GLY A 58 -12.01 -2.01 9.12
N GLY A 59 -13.05 -1.60 9.84
CA GLY A 59 -13.70 -0.33 9.67
C GLY A 59 -13.31 0.69 10.74
N PHE A 60 -13.85 1.89 10.61
CA PHE A 60 -13.67 2.97 11.57
C PHE A 60 -14.86 3.94 11.52
N SER A 61 -14.98 4.77 12.54
CA SER A 61 -15.80 5.98 12.45
C SER A 61 -15.04 7.19 12.97
N LEU A 62 -15.30 8.33 12.34
CA LEU A 62 -14.70 9.61 12.69
C LEU A 62 -15.66 10.76 12.41
N THR A 63 -15.43 11.91 13.04
CA THR A 63 -16.17 13.14 12.83
C THR A 63 -15.25 14.30 12.42
N PHE A 64 -15.83 15.24 11.68
CA PHE A 64 -15.16 16.44 11.19
C PHE A 64 -15.52 17.66 12.02
N ASP A 65 -14.56 18.50 12.41
CA ASP A 65 -14.84 19.76 13.12
C ASP A 65 -15.25 20.91 12.21
N CYS A 66 -14.92 20.81 10.94
CA CYS A 66 -15.21 21.82 9.91
C CYS A 66 -15.48 21.15 8.57
N ASP A 67 -15.99 21.92 7.61
CA ASP A 67 -16.20 21.47 6.24
C ASP A 67 -14.87 20.96 5.67
N THR A 68 -14.82 19.68 5.29
CA THR A 68 -13.58 19.01 4.91
C THR A 68 -13.80 18.18 3.66
N PRO A 69 -13.18 18.52 2.53
CA PRO A 69 -13.14 17.64 1.36
C PRO A 69 -12.30 16.40 1.66
N PHE A 70 -12.83 15.22 1.29
CA PHE A 70 -12.16 13.94 1.48
C PHE A 70 -12.44 12.97 0.35
N CYS A 71 -11.67 11.92 0.26
CA CYS A 71 -11.92 10.75 -0.59
C CYS A 71 -11.31 9.50 0.01
N PHE A 72 -11.76 8.34 -0.51
CA PHE A 72 -11.09 7.06 -0.31
C PHE A 72 -10.51 6.57 -1.61
N THR A 73 -9.36 5.91 -1.53
CA THR A 73 -8.75 5.18 -2.65
C THR A 73 -8.13 3.87 -2.14
N GLY A 74 -7.65 3.03 -3.05
CA GLY A 74 -7.18 1.69 -2.72
C GLY A 74 -8.35 0.72 -2.60
N ALA A 75 -8.43 0.00 -1.51
CA ALA A 75 -9.48 -0.98 -1.26
C ALA A 75 -10.89 -0.39 -1.39
N LEU A 76 -11.83 -1.18 -1.91
CA LEU A 76 -13.25 -0.83 -1.91
C LEU A 76 -13.87 -1.13 -0.55
N CYS A 77 -14.84 -0.32 -0.13
CA CYS A 77 -15.43 -0.43 1.19
C CYS A 77 -16.93 -0.10 1.18
N GLU A 78 -17.63 -0.56 2.21
CA GLU A 78 -18.96 -0.09 2.56
C GLU A 78 -18.82 1.09 3.51
N ALA A 79 -19.19 2.29 3.06
CA ALA A 79 -19.00 3.52 3.81
C ALA A 79 -20.20 4.47 3.72
N TYR A 80 -20.37 5.28 4.76
CA TYR A 80 -21.47 6.23 4.90
C TYR A 80 -20.97 7.55 5.50
N LEU A 81 -21.48 8.66 4.97
CA LEU A 81 -21.39 9.98 5.60
C LEU A 81 -22.74 10.27 6.24
N ASP A 82 -22.83 10.19 7.57
CA ASP A 82 -24.06 10.01 8.33
C ASP A 82 -24.83 8.78 7.79
N ASP A 83 -26.02 8.96 7.21
CA ASP A 83 -26.83 7.89 6.61
C ASP A 83 -26.70 7.79 5.09
N GLN A 84 -25.90 8.64 4.45
CA GLN A 84 -25.75 8.66 3.00
C GLN A 84 -24.57 7.79 2.57
N PRO A 85 -24.75 6.86 1.62
CA PRO A 85 -23.66 6.04 1.12
C PRO A 85 -22.61 6.90 0.39
N VAL A 86 -21.32 6.60 0.63
CA VAL A 86 -20.19 7.20 -0.04
C VAL A 86 -19.27 6.12 -0.62
N TYR A 87 -18.71 6.39 -1.79
CA TYR A 87 -17.98 5.41 -2.57
C TYR A 87 -16.50 5.76 -2.68
N ALA A 88 -15.65 4.76 -2.80
CA ALA A 88 -14.24 4.95 -3.09
C ALA A 88 -14.04 5.63 -4.45
N TYR A 89 -12.93 6.35 -4.60
CA TYR A 89 -12.54 7.09 -5.81
C TYR A 89 -13.48 8.26 -6.18
N TRP A 90 -14.28 8.71 -5.21
CA TRP A 90 -15.10 9.91 -5.30
C TRP A 90 -14.64 10.96 -4.29
N ARG A 91 -14.67 12.24 -4.71
CA ARG A 91 -14.42 13.40 -3.85
C ARG A 91 -15.72 13.90 -3.26
N TYR A 92 -15.80 13.93 -1.93
CA TYR A 92 -16.91 14.44 -1.14
C TYR A 92 -16.45 15.63 -0.29
N THR A 93 -17.41 16.42 0.19
CA THR A 93 -17.17 17.40 1.25
C THR A 93 -18.05 17.08 2.44
N ALA A 94 -17.43 16.61 3.51
CA ALA A 94 -18.13 16.47 4.79
C ALA A 94 -18.35 17.85 5.41
N LYS A 95 -19.54 18.06 5.96
CA LYS A 95 -19.87 19.25 6.76
C LYS A 95 -19.38 19.10 8.20
N ALA A 96 -19.22 20.24 8.87
CA ALA A 96 -18.89 20.23 10.30
C ALA A 96 -19.85 19.34 11.08
N ARG A 97 -19.30 18.49 11.96
CA ARG A 97 -19.98 17.49 12.79
C ARG A 97 -20.56 16.27 12.07
N GLN A 98 -20.47 16.17 10.74
CA GLN A 98 -20.83 14.93 10.05
C GLN A 98 -19.91 13.79 10.45
N ARG A 99 -20.49 12.58 10.50
CA ARG A 99 -19.79 11.35 10.83
C ARG A 99 -19.54 10.53 9.56
N LEU A 100 -18.27 10.19 9.35
CA LEU A 100 -17.88 9.22 8.35
C LEU A 100 -17.72 7.86 9.02
N THR A 101 -18.43 6.85 8.51
CA THR A 101 -18.34 5.46 8.96
C THR A 101 -17.95 4.57 7.81
N VAL A 102 -16.81 3.89 7.92
CA VAL A 102 -16.43 2.75 7.09
C VAL A 102 -16.76 1.49 7.89
N LYS A 103 -17.68 0.67 7.40
CA LYS A 103 -18.11 -0.56 8.10
C LYS A 103 -17.12 -1.68 7.87
N GLN A 104 -16.75 -1.91 6.61
CA GLN A 104 -15.83 -2.98 6.22
C GLN A 104 -15.20 -2.71 4.85
N ILE A 105 -14.02 -3.29 4.67
CA ILE A 105 -13.37 -3.40 3.36
C ILE A 105 -14.02 -4.59 2.64
N THR A 106 -14.40 -4.40 1.38
CA THR A 106 -15.10 -5.41 0.57
C THR A 106 -14.20 -6.05 -0.49
N ILE A 107 -13.30 -5.27 -1.08
CA ILE A 107 -12.31 -5.74 -2.06
C ILE A 107 -10.97 -5.05 -1.77
N GLY A 108 -9.87 -5.80 -1.81
CA GLY A 108 -8.54 -5.32 -1.45
C GLY A 108 -8.27 -5.41 0.06
N ASN A 109 -7.16 -4.82 0.50
CA ASN A 109 -6.68 -4.87 1.89
C ASN A 109 -6.42 -3.49 2.49
N TYR A 110 -5.92 -2.54 1.69
CA TYR A 110 -5.46 -1.22 2.14
C TYR A 110 -6.30 -0.11 1.55
N LEU A 111 -7.00 0.59 2.43
CA LEU A 111 -7.80 1.77 2.10
C LEU A 111 -7.04 3.02 2.55
N TYR A 112 -7.01 4.04 1.70
CA TYR A 112 -6.40 5.35 2.01
C TYR A 112 -7.49 6.38 2.17
N LEU A 113 -7.65 6.92 3.38
CA LEU A 113 -8.46 8.11 3.61
C LEU A 113 -7.58 9.34 3.44
N CYS A 114 -7.83 10.07 2.37
CA CYS A 114 -7.21 11.36 2.08
C CYS A 114 -8.14 12.50 2.44
N VAL A 115 -7.59 13.63 2.90
CA VAL A 115 -8.31 14.88 3.16
C VAL A 115 -7.63 16.05 2.46
N ALA A 116 -8.37 17.05 2.06
CA ALA A 116 -7.79 18.24 1.44
C ALA A 116 -6.87 18.98 2.42
N GLY A 117 -5.67 19.31 1.95
CA GLY A 117 -4.61 19.88 2.78
C GLY A 117 -3.83 18.86 3.62
N GLY A 118 -4.22 17.57 3.59
CA GLY A 118 -3.54 16.47 4.29
C GLY A 118 -3.65 16.51 5.80
N PHE A 119 -3.02 15.56 6.45
CA PHE A 119 -2.88 15.50 7.92
C PHE A 119 -1.63 16.24 8.37
N ARG A 120 -1.74 17.06 9.41
CA ARG A 120 -0.62 17.80 9.99
C ARG A 120 0.04 16.98 11.09
N VAL A 121 1.03 16.21 10.70
CA VAL A 121 1.90 15.45 11.61
C VAL A 121 3.36 15.89 11.41
N PRO A 122 4.24 15.68 12.39
CA PRO A 122 5.66 16.01 12.24
C PRO A 122 6.31 15.19 11.12
N LYS A 123 7.16 15.84 10.32
CA LYS A 123 8.01 15.18 9.35
C LYS A 123 9.25 14.62 10.06
N VAL A 124 9.55 13.36 9.89
CA VAL A 124 10.70 12.71 10.49
C VAL A 124 11.51 12.00 9.40
N LEU A 125 12.77 12.39 9.25
CA LEU A 125 13.65 11.89 8.19
C LEU A 125 12.98 12.02 6.81
N ASP A 126 12.53 13.22 6.50
CA ASP A 126 11.88 13.61 5.25
C ASP A 126 10.59 12.86 4.87
N SER A 127 9.95 12.14 5.80
CA SER A 127 8.69 11.44 5.60
C SER A 127 7.71 11.68 6.74
N TYR A 128 6.42 11.61 6.43
CA TYR A 128 5.33 11.61 7.40
C TYR A 128 4.91 10.19 7.81
N SER A 129 5.51 9.15 7.21
CA SER A 129 5.13 7.76 7.46
C SER A 129 5.44 7.31 8.86
N THR A 130 4.49 6.58 9.45
CA THR A 130 4.68 5.85 10.69
C THR A 130 5.59 4.65 10.45
N ASP A 131 6.65 4.53 11.22
CA ASP A 131 7.42 3.30 11.38
C ASP A 131 7.02 2.67 12.71
N LEU A 132 6.15 1.65 12.64
CA LEU A 132 5.62 0.99 13.84
C LEU A 132 6.68 0.21 14.60
N LYS A 133 7.70 -0.32 13.90
CA LYS A 133 8.79 -1.08 14.51
C LYS A 133 9.74 -0.18 15.30
N ALA A 134 10.06 0.97 14.74
CA ALA A 134 10.95 1.93 15.36
C ALA A 134 10.22 2.91 16.29
N GLY A 135 8.88 2.97 16.21
CA GLY A 135 8.04 3.78 17.11
C GLY A 135 8.13 5.28 16.84
N PHE A 136 8.33 5.70 15.58
CA PHE A 136 8.40 7.12 15.23
C PHE A 136 7.64 7.46 13.93
N GLY A 137 7.55 8.74 13.60
CA GLY A 137 6.81 9.26 12.45
C GLY A 137 5.30 9.19 12.63
N GLY A 138 4.55 9.62 11.61
CA GLY A 138 3.11 9.64 11.62
C GLY A 138 2.51 10.34 12.83
N TYR A 139 1.43 9.78 13.36
CA TYR A 139 0.82 10.26 14.59
C TYR A 139 1.41 9.53 15.79
N GLN A 140 2.41 10.14 16.43
CA GLN A 140 3.10 9.63 17.64
C GLN A 140 3.80 8.27 17.46
N GLY A 141 4.20 7.88 16.25
CA GLY A 141 4.91 6.61 15.99
C GLY A 141 4.09 5.35 16.24
N ARG A 142 2.77 5.41 16.25
CA ARG A 142 1.87 4.33 16.63
C ARG A 142 0.64 4.21 15.73
N LEU A 143 -0.09 3.13 15.90
CA LEU A 143 -1.44 2.98 15.34
C LEU A 143 -2.39 4.05 15.92
N LEU A 144 -3.33 4.47 15.08
CA LEU A 144 -4.45 5.32 15.47
C LEU A 144 -5.46 4.53 16.32
N ARG A 145 -6.11 5.20 17.25
CA ARG A 145 -7.09 4.61 18.16
C ARG A 145 -8.27 5.57 18.40
N ALA A 146 -9.35 5.05 18.93
CA ALA A 146 -10.47 5.87 19.40
C ALA A 146 -9.99 6.93 20.40
N GLY A 147 -10.47 8.16 20.25
CA GLY A 147 -10.07 9.33 21.02
C GLY A 147 -8.92 10.14 20.39
N ASP A 148 -8.28 9.67 19.34
CA ASP A 148 -7.25 10.47 18.66
C ASP A 148 -7.87 11.65 17.90
N ASN A 149 -7.16 12.79 17.98
CA ASN A 149 -7.52 14.05 17.34
C ASN A 149 -6.46 14.39 16.31
N LEU A 150 -6.82 14.33 15.03
CA LEU A 150 -5.88 14.51 13.93
C LEU A 150 -6.03 15.92 13.33
N PRO A 151 -5.02 16.80 13.50
CA PRO A 151 -5.01 18.09 12.82
C PRO A 151 -4.94 17.91 11.30
N THR A 152 -5.76 18.66 10.56
CA THR A 152 -5.75 18.70 9.10
C THR A 152 -5.22 20.03 8.57
N GLY A 153 -4.71 20.02 7.35
CA GLY A 153 -4.44 21.25 6.62
C GLY A 153 -5.73 22.01 6.34
N LYS A 154 -5.63 23.31 6.15
CA LYS A 154 -6.75 24.14 5.69
C LYS A 154 -6.69 24.23 4.16
N ARG A 155 -7.86 24.29 3.54
CA ARG A 155 -8.02 24.66 2.14
C ARG A 155 -9.18 25.63 2.04
N ASP A 156 -8.93 26.79 1.46
CA ASP A 156 -9.93 27.85 1.33
C ASP A 156 -10.79 27.69 0.08
N THR A 157 -10.46 26.74 -0.80
CA THR A 157 -11.15 26.51 -2.07
C THR A 157 -12.21 25.45 -1.92
N VAL A 158 -13.44 25.72 -2.33
CA VAL A 158 -14.50 24.72 -2.46
C VAL A 158 -14.14 23.78 -3.62
N LEU A 159 -14.14 22.48 -3.36
CA LEU A 159 -13.90 21.47 -4.37
C LEU A 159 -15.22 20.87 -4.85
N SER A 160 -15.40 20.85 -6.18
CA SER A 160 -16.56 20.18 -6.79
C SER A 160 -16.54 18.66 -6.53
N SER A 161 -17.70 18.03 -6.47
CA SER A 161 -17.78 16.56 -6.40
C SER A 161 -17.42 15.97 -7.76
N ILE A 162 -16.40 15.14 -7.81
CA ILE A 162 -15.93 14.39 -8.99
C ILE A 162 -15.49 12.99 -8.60
N SER A 163 -15.48 12.08 -9.56
CA SER A 163 -14.92 10.74 -9.40
C SER A 163 -13.76 10.52 -10.35
N ILE A 164 -12.94 9.54 -10.07
CA ILE A 164 -11.92 9.01 -10.97
C ILE A 164 -12.16 7.52 -11.19
N GLU A 165 -11.54 6.96 -12.23
CA GLU A 165 -11.58 5.53 -12.49
C GLU A 165 -10.93 4.77 -11.33
N PRO A 166 -11.59 3.76 -10.75
CA PRO A 166 -10.95 2.91 -9.74
C PRO A 166 -9.77 2.13 -10.33
N ILE A 167 -8.79 1.82 -9.48
CA ILE A 167 -7.71 0.90 -9.86
C ILE A 167 -8.29 -0.52 -9.84
N ASP A 168 -8.20 -1.23 -10.97
CA ASP A 168 -8.59 -2.63 -11.08
C ASP A 168 -7.56 -3.51 -10.36
N PHE A 169 -8.03 -4.36 -9.45
CA PHE A 169 -7.18 -5.30 -8.74
C PHE A 169 -7.09 -6.64 -9.47
N THR A 170 -5.86 -7.08 -9.68
CA THR A 170 -5.55 -8.38 -10.26
C THR A 170 -4.64 -9.17 -9.31
N ASN A 171 -4.73 -10.48 -9.39
CA ASN A 171 -3.82 -11.40 -8.68
C ASN A 171 -2.67 -11.91 -9.58
N LYS A 172 -2.52 -11.33 -10.77
CA LYS A 172 -1.39 -11.59 -11.68
C LYS A 172 -0.33 -10.55 -11.42
N ILE A 173 0.81 -10.98 -10.91
CA ILE A 173 1.90 -10.13 -10.44
C ILE A 173 3.14 -10.39 -11.29
N HIS A 174 3.74 -9.33 -11.80
CA HIS A 174 4.89 -9.41 -12.70
C HIS A 174 6.19 -9.26 -11.93
N LEU A 175 7.17 -10.03 -12.35
CA LEU A 175 8.47 -10.15 -11.71
C LEU A 175 9.59 -9.88 -12.70
N ILE A 176 10.72 -9.40 -12.17
CA ILE A 176 12.02 -9.47 -12.83
C ILE A 176 12.94 -10.42 -12.05
N PRO A 177 13.81 -11.21 -12.72
CA PRO A 177 14.77 -12.05 -12.03
C PRO A 177 15.69 -11.25 -11.12
N SER A 178 16.05 -11.83 -9.97
CA SER A 178 17.05 -11.25 -9.06
C SER A 178 18.44 -11.85 -9.30
N SER A 179 19.45 -11.37 -8.56
CA SER A 179 20.85 -11.78 -8.71
C SER A 179 21.07 -13.29 -8.55
N GLU A 180 20.33 -13.94 -7.64
CA GLU A 180 20.45 -15.38 -7.37
C GLU A 180 19.44 -16.23 -8.17
N PHE A 181 18.76 -15.67 -9.16
CA PHE A 181 17.78 -16.42 -9.97
C PHE A 181 18.41 -17.67 -10.62
N GLU A 182 19.65 -17.56 -11.11
CA GLU A 182 20.37 -18.65 -11.75
C GLU A 182 20.87 -19.73 -10.78
N ASP A 183 20.92 -19.44 -9.49
CA ASP A 183 21.28 -20.40 -8.44
C ASP A 183 20.12 -21.35 -8.08
N PHE A 184 18.88 -21.03 -8.48
CA PHE A 184 17.73 -21.91 -8.32
C PHE A 184 17.66 -22.96 -9.42
N THR A 185 17.10 -24.13 -9.06
CA THR A 185 16.87 -25.22 -10.03
C THR A 185 15.91 -24.75 -11.14
N GLU A 186 16.05 -25.31 -12.35
CA GLU A 186 15.14 -25.01 -13.47
C GLU A 186 13.67 -25.31 -13.09
N GLN A 187 13.47 -26.39 -12.31
CA GLN A 187 12.14 -26.69 -11.78
C GLN A 187 11.60 -25.59 -10.88
N SER A 188 12.43 -24.99 -10.00
CA SER A 188 12.01 -23.88 -9.13
C SER A 188 11.66 -22.62 -9.92
N LYS A 189 12.40 -22.31 -10.97
CA LYS A 189 12.11 -21.19 -11.88
C LYS A 189 10.76 -21.37 -12.60
N LEU A 190 10.43 -22.61 -13.00
CA LEU A 190 9.14 -22.93 -13.59
C LEU A 190 8.03 -22.89 -12.54
N LEU A 191 8.24 -23.50 -11.37
CA LEU A 191 7.28 -23.50 -10.27
C LEU A 191 6.89 -22.11 -9.81
N LEU A 192 7.84 -21.17 -9.76
CA LEU A 192 7.57 -19.78 -9.40
C LEU A 192 6.42 -19.20 -10.23
N GLN A 193 6.34 -19.55 -11.52
CA GLN A 193 5.38 -19.02 -12.47
C GLN A 193 4.15 -19.93 -12.72
N GLN A 194 4.28 -21.24 -12.51
CA GLN A 194 3.26 -22.19 -12.91
C GLN A 194 2.33 -22.64 -11.79
N GLN A 195 2.80 -22.64 -10.53
CA GLN A 195 1.92 -23.01 -9.43
C GLN A 195 1.14 -21.81 -8.88
N THR A 196 0.03 -22.11 -8.24
CA THR A 196 -0.73 -21.11 -7.49
C THR A 196 -0.07 -20.87 -6.14
N TRP A 197 0.29 -19.62 -5.87
CA TRP A 197 0.75 -19.18 -4.56
C TRP A 197 -0.41 -18.67 -3.72
N ARG A 198 -0.39 -18.90 -2.41
CA ARG A 198 -1.42 -18.44 -1.48
C ARG A 198 -0.79 -17.57 -0.41
N LEU A 199 -1.39 -16.42 -0.16
CA LEU A 199 -1.00 -15.54 0.94
C LEU A 199 -1.37 -16.16 2.28
N GLU A 200 -0.40 -16.20 3.18
CA GLU A 200 -0.59 -16.73 4.53
C GLU A 200 -1.06 -15.64 5.51
N LYS A 201 -1.83 -16.05 6.53
CA LYS A 201 -2.43 -15.14 7.54
C LYS A 201 -1.40 -14.42 8.41
N ASN A 202 -0.19 -14.95 8.54
CA ASN A 202 0.93 -14.36 9.28
C ASN A 202 1.73 -13.34 8.44
N SER A 203 1.20 -12.94 7.28
CA SER A 203 1.72 -11.86 6.47
C SER A 203 1.52 -10.50 7.16
N SER A 204 2.42 -9.58 6.90
CA SER A 204 2.39 -8.23 7.49
C SER A 204 3.03 -7.20 6.54
N ARG A 205 3.04 -5.95 6.95
CA ARG A 205 3.77 -4.89 6.23
C ARG A 205 5.28 -5.14 6.09
N MET A 206 5.87 -6.04 6.88
CA MET A 206 7.28 -6.44 6.72
C MET A 206 7.50 -7.40 5.55
N GLY A 207 6.52 -8.28 5.28
CA GLY A 207 6.61 -9.26 4.20
C GLY A 207 5.37 -10.14 4.13
N TYR A 208 5.02 -10.48 2.90
CA TYR A 208 3.93 -11.40 2.58
C TYR A 208 4.50 -12.80 2.40
N ARG A 209 4.08 -13.71 3.28
CA ARG A 209 4.44 -15.12 3.23
C ARG A 209 3.52 -15.86 2.27
N LEU A 210 4.13 -16.68 1.44
CA LEU A 210 3.41 -17.46 0.44
C LEU A 210 3.57 -18.96 0.71
N SER A 211 2.50 -19.70 0.53
CA SER A 211 2.52 -21.15 0.47
C SER A 211 2.16 -21.64 -0.94
N GLY A 212 2.76 -22.73 -1.34
CA GLY A 212 2.53 -23.42 -2.60
C GLY A 212 2.59 -24.93 -2.40
N GLU A 213 2.18 -25.72 -3.40
CA GLU A 213 2.21 -27.18 -3.33
C GLU A 213 3.63 -27.74 -3.27
N LYS A 214 4.56 -27.09 -3.98
CA LYS A 214 5.96 -27.53 -4.09
C LYS A 214 6.90 -26.41 -3.65
N LYS A 215 8.01 -26.81 -3.05
CA LYS A 215 9.07 -25.93 -2.55
C LYS A 215 9.97 -25.46 -3.70
N LEU A 216 10.48 -24.24 -3.54
CA LEU A 216 11.59 -23.74 -4.36
C LEU A 216 12.90 -24.21 -3.78
N THR A 217 13.83 -24.69 -4.60
CA THR A 217 15.11 -25.26 -4.20
C THR A 217 16.27 -24.66 -4.98
N LEU A 218 17.39 -24.50 -4.33
CA LEU A 218 18.65 -24.11 -4.94
C LEU A 218 19.32 -25.31 -5.62
N LYS A 219 20.17 -25.06 -6.63
CA LYS A 219 21.03 -26.06 -7.26
C LYS A 219 22.06 -26.62 -6.26
N GLN A 220 22.56 -25.74 -5.38
CA GLN A 220 23.53 -26.05 -4.32
C GLN A 220 23.24 -25.18 -3.10
N PRO A 221 23.63 -25.61 -1.89
CA PRO A 221 23.57 -24.74 -0.72
C PRO A 221 24.33 -23.43 -0.99
N LEU A 222 23.75 -22.31 -0.64
CA LEU A 222 24.33 -20.98 -0.86
C LEU A 222 24.49 -20.27 0.47
N GLU A 223 25.73 -20.03 0.88
CA GLU A 223 26.04 -19.16 2.01
C GLU A 223 26.09 -17.71 1.54
N MET A 224 25.32 -16.85 2.18
CA MET A 224 25.18 -15.46 1.77
C MET A 224 25.38 -14.50 2.93
N LEU A 225 26.11 -13.44 2.66
CA LEU A 225 26.08 -12.26 3.52
C LEU A 225 24.77 -11.50 3.33
N SER A 226 24.30 -10.86 4.40
CA SER A 226 23.13 -9.99 4.30
C SER A 226 23.47 -8.75 3.46
N TYR A 227 22.68 -8.50 2.42
CA TYR A 227 22.81 -7.31 1.57
C TYR A 227 21.44 -6.70 1.24
N ALA A 228 21.42 -5.58 0.53
CA ALA A 228 20.22 -4.78 0.29
C ALA A 228 19.02 -5.63 -0.19
N ALA A 229 17.88 -5.45 0.45
CA ALA A 229 16.64 -6.16 0.16
C ALA A 229 15.47 -5.15 0.14
N PRO A 230 15.21 -4.46 -1.00
CA PRO A 230 14.13 -3.49 -1.13
C PRO A 230 12.76 -4.17 -1.09
N MET A 231 11.70 -3.36 -0.94
CA MET A 231 10.31 -3.79 -1.14
C MET A 231 10.15 -4.47 -2.51
N GLY A 232 9.35 -5.53 -2.55
CA GLY A 232 9.16 -6.35 -3.75
C GLY A 232 10.12 -7.51 -3.90
N THR A 233 11.26 -7.53 -3.18
CA THR A 233 12.22 -8.65 -3.21
C THR A 233 11.55 -9.94 -2.74
N ILE A 234 11.68 -11.01 -3.50
CA ILE A 234 11.18 -12.36 -3.17
C ILE A 234 12.34 -13.19 -2.62
N GLN A 235 12.36 -13.35 -1.32
CA GLN A 235 13.32 -14.20 -0.61
C GLN A 235 12.81 -15.62 -0.46
N VAL A 236 13.70 -16.60 -0.56
CA VAL A 236 13.38 -18.02 -0.36
C VAL A 236 14.19 -18.55 0.83
N PRO A 237 13.58 -18.64 2.03
CA PRO A 237 14.18 -19.27 3.20
C PRO A 237 14.43 -20.77 3.00
N PRO A 238 15.13 -21.47 3.93
CA PRO A 238 15.45 -22.90 3.81
C PRO A 238 14.23 -23.83 3.70
N ASP A 239 13.07 -23.40 4.14
CA ASP A 239 11.81 -24.17 3.99
C ASP A 239 11.30 -24.19 2.53
N GLY A 240 11.86 -23.34 1.66
CA GLY A 240 11.54 -23.25 0.25
C GLY A 240 10.25 -22.49 -0.09
N MET A 241 9.62 -21.83 0.91
CA MET A 241 8.43 -21.03 0.70
C MET A 241 8.80 -19.54 0.55
N PRO A 242 8.35 -18.86 -0.53
CA PRO A 242 8.77 -17.49 -0.79
C PRO A 242 8.17 -16.49 0.20
N ILE A 243 8.94 -15.45 0.51
CA ILE A 243 8.51 -14.27 1.26
C ILE A 243 8.75 -13.05 0.39
N VAL A 244 7.70 -12.33 0.04
CA VAL A 244 7.82 -11.04 -0.67
C VAL A 244 7.95 -9.93 0.35
N LEU A 245 9.06 -9.22 0.33
CA LEU A 245 9.32 -8.12 1.25
C LEU A 245 8.42 -6.92 0.93
N MET A 246 7.81 -6.32 1.96
CA MET A 246 6.85 -5.24 1.82
C MET A 246 7.36 -3.91 2.42
N ALA A 247 6.51 -2.92 2.59
CA ALA A 247 6.89 -1.54 2.91
C ALA A 247 7.75 -1.37 4.20
N ASP A 248 7.50 -2.16 5.24
CA ASP A 248 8.24 -2.09 6.52
C ASP A 248 9.38 -3.11 6.60
N THR A 249 9.83 -3.63 5.43
CA THR A 249 10.92 -4.60 5.39
C THR A 249 12.21 -4.07 6.00
N GLN A 250 13.02 -4.98 6.51
CA GLN A 250 14.39 -4.68 6.92
C GLN A 250 15.24 -4.15 5.75
N THR A 251 16.31 -3.44 6.05
CA THR A 251 17.17 -2.84 5.03
C THR A 251 18.02 -3.86 4.30
N THR A 252 18.38 -4.96 4.97
CA THR A 252 19.20 -6.06 4.43
C THR A 252 18.58 -7.41 4.73
N GLY A 253 18.93 -8.43 3.95
CA GLY A 253 18.51 -9.80 4.17
C GLY A 253 19.50 -10.81 3.59
N GLY A 254 19.65 -11.96 4.26
CA GLY A 254 20.62 -13.01 3.94
C GLY A 254 20.01 -14.25 3.27
N TYR A 255 18.73 -14.24 2.93
CA TYR A 255 18.14 -15.34 2.16
C TYR A 255 18.30 -15.12 0.66
N PRO A 256 18.47 -16.18 -0.14
CA PRO A 256 18.52 -16.10 -1.60
C PRO A 256 17.28 -15.38 -2.17
N LYS A 257 17.51 -14.51 -3.15
CA LYS A 257 16.48 -13.69 -3.78
C LYS A 257 16.21 -14.24 -5.18
N ILE A 258 15.06 -14.88 -5.39
CA ILE A 258 14.75 -15.48 -6.69
C ILE A 258 14.31 -14.43 -7.71
N ALA A 259 13.51 -13.47 -7.30
CA ALA A 259 12.97 -12.43 -8.17
C ALA A 259 12.61 -11.17 -7.38
N CYS A 260 12.16 -10.14 -8.08
CA CYS A 260 11.59 -8.95 -7.48
C CYS A 260 10.25 -8.61 -8.19
N VAL A 261 9.22 -8.29 -7.44
CA VAL A 261 7.97 -7.73 -7.97
C VAL A 261 8.30 -6.38 -8.61
N ILE A 262 7.81 -6.13 -9.82
CA ILE A 262 8.01 -4.85 -10.49
C ILE A 262 7.30 -3.73 -9.72
N GLU A 263 7.84 -2.52 -9.75
CA GLU A 263 7.31 -1.37 -9.02
C GLU A 263 5.84 -1.10 -9.33
N ALA A 264 5.45 -1.28 -10.60
CA ALA A 264 4.08 -1.08 -11.06
C ALA A 264 3.05 -1.99 -10.38
N ASP A 265 3.46 -3.16 -9.92
CA ASP A 265 2.58 -4.17 -9.35
C ASP A 265 2.64 -4.26 -7.82
N LEU A 266 3.50 -3.47 -7.15
CA LEU A 266 3.62 -3.51 -5.69
C LEU A 266 2.29 -3.20 -5.00
N GLY A 267 1.56 -2.18 -5.46
CA GLY A 267 0.23 -1.85 -4.97
C GLY A 267 -0.78 -2.96 -5.24
N GLN A 268 -0.77 -3.55 -6.44
CA GLN A 268 -1.60 -4.69 -6.80
C GLN A 268 -1.35 -5.88 -5.86
N PHE A 269 -0.09 -6.19 -5.62
CA PHE A 269 0.28 -7.28 -4.72
C PHE A 269 -0.15 -7.00 -3.27
N ALA A 270 0.00 -5.76 -2.80
CA ALA A 270 -0.48 -5.35 -1.47
C ALA A 270 -1.99 -5.55 -1.31
N GLN A 271 -2.77 -5.36 -2.37
CA GLN A 271 -4.23 -5.51 -2.36
C GLN A 271 -4.71 -6.97 -2.50
N CYS A 272 -3.82 -7.95 -2.75
CA CYS A 272 -4.20 -9.36 -2.76
C CYS A 272 -4.70 -9.80 -1.38
N ALA A 273 -5.86 -10.47 -1.34
CA ALA A 273 -6.56 -10.78 -0.10
C ALA A 273 -5.92 -11.91 0.72
N PHE A 274 -5.91 -11.78 2.05
CA PHE A 274 -5.40 -12.79 3.00
C PHE A 274 -6.39 -13.93 3.32
N ASN A 275 -7.54 -14.01 2.64
CA ASN A 275 -8.56 -14.99 2.94
C ASN A 275 -8.45 -16.23 2.05
N HIS A 276 -8.88 -17.40 2.59
CA HIS A 276 -9.01 -18.66 1.85
C HIS A 276 -9.97 -18.61 0.65
N SER A 277 -10.44 -17.43 0.24
CA SER A 277 -11.20 -17.19 -0.98
C SER A 277 -10.31 -17.38 -2.22
N LYS A 278 -10.90 -17.53 -3.39
CA LYS A 278 -10.18 -17.55 -4.68
C LYS A 278 -9.29 -16.31 -4.88
N GLN A 279 -9.57 -15.20 -4.18
CA GLN A 279 -8.81 -13.95 -4.21
C GLN A 279 -7.47 -14.01 -3.46
N SER A 280 -7.22 -15.01 -2.60
CA SER A 280 -5.92 -15.23 -1.95
C SER A 280 -4.88 -15.89 -2.86
N ALA A 281 -5.29 -16.35 -4.04
CA ALA A 281 -4.39 -16.93 -5.02
C ALA A 281 -3.59 -15.83 -5.73
N VAL A 282 -2.27 -16.02 -5.82
CA VAL A 282 -1.36 -15.13 -6.54
C VAL A 282 -0.67 -15.93 -7.64
N TYR A 283 -0.55 -15.33 -8.81
CA TYR A 283 0.12 -15.87 -9.98
C TYR A 283 1.26 -14.96 -10.38
N PHE A 284 2.45 -15.53 -10.48
CA PHE A 284 3.64 -14.78 -10.89
C PHE A 284 3.95 -15.00 -12.36
N SER A 285 4.43 -13.96 -13.02
CA SER A 285 4.93 -14.00 -14.38
C SER A 285 6.21 -13.19 -14.50
N ILE A 286 7.27 -13.78 -15.01
CA ILE A 286 8.50 -13.07 -15.31
C ILE A 286 8.31 -12.27 -16.59
N VAL A 287 8.70 -11.01 -16.54
CA VAL A 287 8.62 -10.06 -17.67
C VAL A 287 9.99 -9.45 -17.97
N SER A 288 10.11 -8.87 -19.14
CA SER A 288 11.30 -8.09 -19.53
C SER A 288 11.34 -6.74 -18.79
N TYR A 289 12.54 -6.14 -18.70
CA TYR A 289 12.70 -4.77 -18.19
C TYR A 289 11.90 -3.75 -18.99
N GLN A 290 11.74 -3.97 -20.30
CA GLN A 290 10.92 -3.10 -21.15
C GLN A 290 9.46 -3.16 -20.75
N GLU A 291 8.88 -4.36 -20.61
CA GLU A 291 7.50 -4.53 -20.15
C GLU A 291 7.27 -3.96 -18.75
N ALA A 292 8.21 -4.15 -17.82
CA ALA A 292 8.15 -3.56 -16.49
C ALA A 292 8.09 -2.03 -16.55
N ARG A 293 8.88 -1.41 -17.42
CA ARG A 293 8.89 0.04 -17.66
C ARG A 293 7.59 0.54 -18.28
N GLU A 294 7.04 -0.19 -19.26
CA GLU A 294 5.77 0.16 -19.90
C GLU A 294 4.62 0.15 -18.88
N ARG A 295 4.57 -0.85 -18.00
CA ARG A 295 3.59 -0.90 -16.91
C ARG A 295 3.74 0.26 -15.91
N TYR A 296 4.96 0.60 -15.56
CA TYR A 296 5.23 1.78 -14.74
C TYR A 296 4.73 3.07 -15.42
N GLN A 297 4.95 3.22 -16.72
CA GLN A 297 4.46 4.37 -17.49
C GLN A 297 2.92 4.43 -17.50
N GLN A 298 2.23 3.31 -17.60
CA GLN A 298 0.77 3.25 -17.50
C GLN A 298 0.27 3.79 -16.14
N ASN A 299 0.92 3.43 -15.04
CA ASN A 299 0.60 4.00 -13.73
C ASN A 299 0.84 5.51 -13.67
N GLN A 300 1.92 6.02 -14.27
CA GLN A 300 2.19 7.46 -14.34
C GLN A 300 1.17 8.19 -15.23
N GLU A 301 0.72 7.56 -16.29
CA GLU A 301 -0.32 8.08 -17.17
C GLU A 301 -1.67 8.16 -16.45
N TYR A 302 -2.04 7.13 -15.69
CA TYR A 302 -3.22 7.15 -14.82
C TYR A 302 -3.21 8.36 -13.87
N LEU A 303 -2.11 8.60 -13.15
CA LEU A 303 -1.96 9.76 -12.25
C LEU A 303 -2.04 11.11 -13.03
N THR A 304 -1.48 11.14 -14.23
CA THR A 304 -1.53 12.33 -15.09
C THR A 304 -2.96 12.62 -15.55
N ASN A 305 -3.74 11.59 -15.89
CA ASN A 305 -5.12 11.70 -16.28
C ASN A 305 -6.01 12.21 -15.14
N ILE A 306 -5.74 11.79 -13.90
CA ILE A 306 -6.40 12.36 -12.71
C ILE A 306 -6.16 13.87 -12.64
N ARG A 307 -4.89 14.33 -12.76
CA ARG A 307 -4.55 15.76 -12.73
C ARG A 307 -5.28 16.55 -13.82
N ARG A 308 -5.33 16.00 -15.05
CA ARG A 308 -6.04 16.63 -16.17
C ARG A 308 -7.54 16.76 -15.87
N LYS A 309 -8.17 15.69 -15.39
CA LYS A 309 -9.60 15.67 -15.04
C LYS A 309 -9.92 16.68 -13.93
N VAL A 310 -9.13 16.71 -12.88
CA VAL A 310 -9.29 17.64 -11.76
C VAL A 310 -9.13 19.09 -12.21
N ASN A 311 -8.13 19.40 -13.04
CA ASN A 311 -7.92 20.76 -13.56
C ASN A 311 -9.05 21.22 -14.49
N ALA A 312 -9.68 20.30 -15.23
CA ALA A 312 -10.80 20.62 -16.11
C ALA A 312 -12.12 20.91 -15.34
N THR A 313 -12.18 20.65 -14.04
CA THR A 313 -13.37 20.89 -13.19
C THR A 313 -13.25 22.13 -12.29
N ARG A 314 -12.15 22.86 -12.42
CA ARG A 314 -11.95 24.21 -11.81
C ARG A 314 -12.64 25.27 -12.62
#